data_749c630f576dd9b15b28fc0703d29993
#
_entry.id   749c630f576dd9b15b28fc0703d29993
#
_cell.length_a   1.000
_cell.length_b   1.000
_cell.length_c   1.000
_cell.angle_alpha   90.00
_cell.angle_beta   90.00
_cell.angle_gamma   90.00
#
_symmetry.space_group_name_H-M   'P 1'
#
loop_
_entity.id
_entity.type
_entity.pdbx_description
1 polymer ?
#
loop_
_entity_poly.entity_id
_entity_poly.type
_entity_poly.pdbx_seq_one_letter_code
_entity_poly.pdbx_strand_id
1 'polypeptide(L)'
;MALQFTEREFIPVLLGGDINAYSVARAFYEEYQVKSLVFGKYQTGPAYRSQIIDYTPNVDIDTMPVMIETVNGIAQANPDKKIILMGCGDNYVALAAQAQDAGQLASNVIAPYAPYSMLEQCQKKEIFYELCEKHGVPYPHTFTFTMAMLNAQGEASAEVLDQIDFPFPMILKPSDGIMWWEHEFEGQKKAYEIADRAELEQVIRDVYASGYTDDLILQDRVPGNDEYMRVLTSYSDRNGKVRMMCLGHVLLEEHQPHGVGNHACIITEPNDELMGGVRKLLEDLKFT
;
A
#
# COMPACT_ATOMS: atom_id res chain seq x y z
N MET A 1 -31.79 -5.33 -15.03
CA MET A 1 -31.11 -5.45 -16.35
C MET A 1 -30.14 -6.61 -16.24
N ALA A 2 -30.10 -7.54 -17.21
CA ALA A 2 -29.11 -8.60 -17.22
C ALA A 2 -27.73 -7.98 -17.52
N LEU A 3 -26.67 -8.46 -16.83
CA LEU A 3 -25.30 -8.06 -17.14
C LEU A 3 -24.92 -8.54 -18.54
N GLN A 4 -24.21 -7.70 -19.27
CA GLN A 4 -23.67 -8.04 -20.58
C GLN A 4 -22.16 -8.12 -20.47
N PHE A 5 -21.56 -9.11 -21.13
CA PHE A 5 -20.12 -9.30 -21.19
C PHE A 5 -19.67 -9.28 -22.64
N THR A 6 -18.50 -8.65 -22.86
CA THR A 6 -17.87 -8.53 -24.18
C THR A 6 -16.52 -9.22 -24.13
N GLU A 7 -16.22 -10.01 -25.15
CA GLU A 7 -14.89 -10.57 -25.30
C GLU A 7 -13.89 -9.50 -25.73
N ARG A 8 -12.71 -9.48 -25.08
CA ARG A 8 -11.62 -8.55 -25.37
C ARG A 8 -10.32 -9.29 -25.59
N GLU A 9 -9.34 -8.59 -26.14
CA GLU A 9 -7.98 -9.10 -26.35
C GLU A 9 -7.16 -9.21 -25.04
N PHE A 10 -7.79 -8.98 -23.91
CA PHE A 10 -7.17 -9.07 -22.59
C PHE A 10 -8.12 -9.68 -21.56
N ILE A 11 -7.51 -10.18 -20.47
CA ILE A 11 -8.20 -10.73 -19.31
C ILE A 11 -7.64 -10.02 -18.08
N PRO A 12 -8.45 -9.30 -17.27
CA PRO A 12 -8.02 -8.78 -15.98
C PRO A 12 -7.88 -9.93 -14.98
N VAL A 13 -6.71 -10.04 -14.36
CA VAL A 13 -6.40 -10.95 -13.26
C VAL A 13 -6.05 -10.11 -12.04
N LEU A 14 -6.86 -10.20 -10.99
CA LEU A 14 -6.74 -9.39 -9.79
C LEU A 14 -6.40 -10.27 -8.59
N LEU A 15 -5.43 -9.83 -7.79
CA LEU A 15 -5.04 -10.49 -6.55
C LEU A 15 -5.58 -9.69 -5.36
N GLY A 16 -6.34 -10.37 -4.50
CA GLY A 16 -7.06 -9.77 -3.37
C GLY A 16 -8.54 -10.12 -3.38
N GLY A 17 -9.24 -9.93 -2.26
CA GLY A 17 -10.66 -10.29 -2.15
C GLY A 17 -11.53 -9.20 -1.53
N ASP A 18 -10.95 -8.07 -1.22
CA ASP A 18 -11.56 -6.95 -0.52
C ASP A 18 -12.27 -5.95 -1.46
N ILE A 19 -12.60 -4.80 -0.91
CA ILE A 19 -13.25 -3.72 -1.66
C ILE A 19 -12.39 -3.16 -2.79
N ASN A 20 -11.05 -3.21 -2.67
CA ASN A 20 -10.15 -2.73 -3.71
C ASN A 20 -10.23 -3.63 -4.95
N ALA A 21 -10.19 -4.96 -4.76
CA ALA A 21 -10.36 -5.91 -5.85
C ALA A 21 -11.73 -5.75 -6.54
N TYR A 22 -12.79 -5.56 -5.76
CA TYR A 22 -14.12 -5.28 -6.31
C TYR A 22 -14.15 -3.97 -7.11
N SER A 23 -13.54 -2.91 -6.61
CA SER A 23 -13.53 -1.59 -7.25
C SER A 23 -12.78 -1.62 -8.58
N VAL A 24 -11.64 -2.31 -8.64
CA VAL A 24 -10.89 -2.50 -9.89
C VAL A 24 -11.68 -3.34 -10.90
N ALA A 25 -12.27 -4.46 -10.46
CA ALA A 25 -13.11 -5.29 -11.33
C ALA A 25 -14.33 -4.51 -11.87
N ARG A 26 -14.91 -3.65 -11.03
CA ARG A 26 -16.02 -2.78 -11.42
C ARG A 26 -15.59 -1.79 -12.51
N ALA A 27 -14.42 -1.16 -12.38
CA ALA A 27 -13.88 -0.25 -13.39
C ALA A 27 -13.66 -0.97 -14.74
N PHE A 28 -13.10 -2.18 -14.72
CA PHE A 28 -12.99 -3.01 -15.93
C PHE A 28 -14.34 -3.36 -16.55
N TYR A 29 -15.33 -3.68 -15.72
CA TYR A 29 -16.66 -4.00 -16.23
C TYR A 29 -17.37 -2.76 -16.79
N GLU A 30 -17.34 -1.63 -16.10
CA GLU A 30 -18.00 -0.39 -16.54
C GLU A 30 -17.46 0.09 -17.88
N GLU A 31 -16.15 0.02 -18.09
CA GLU A 31 -15.52 0.52 -19.33
C GLU A 31 -15.50 -0.52 -20.44
N TYR A 32 -15.18 -1.77 -20.14
CA TYR A 32 -14.91 -2.78 -21.15
C TYR A 32 -15.94 -3.90 -21.21
N GLN A 33 -16.86 -3.97 -20.24
CA GLN A 33 -17.83 -5.06 -20.08
C GLN A 33 -17.19 -6.44 -20.00
N VAL A 34 -15.99 -6.51 -19.40
CA VAL A 34 -15.29 -7.76 -19.17
C VAL A 34 -15.52 -8.25 -17.75
N LYS A 35 -15.44 -9.57 -17.56
CA LYS A 35 -15.42 -10.22 -16.28
C LYS A 35 -13.97 -10.35 -15.83
N SER A 36 -13.69 -10.00 -14.56
CA SER A 36 -12.34 -10.15 -13.99
C SER A 36 -12.19 -11.50 -13.31
N LEU A 37 -11.03 -12.15 -13.48
CA LEU A 37 -10.61 -13.28 -12.67
C LEU A 37 -9.98 -12.75 -11.39
N VAL A 38 -10.51 -13.14 -10.24
CA VAL A 38 -10.05 -12.62 -8.94
C VAL A 38 -9.64 -13.77 -8.03
N PHE A 39 -8.45 -13.67 -7.48
CA PHE A 39 -7.88 -14.66 -6.57
C PHE A 39 -7.64 -14.01 -5.21
N GLY A 40 -8.34 -14.50 -4.19
CA GLY A 40 -8.20 -14.05 -2.81
C GLY A 40 -8.03 -15.22 -1.86
N LYS A 41 -7.55 -14.96 -0.65
CA LYS A 41 -7.27 -16.03 0.33
C LYS A 41 -8.54 -16.74 0.80
N TYR A 42 -9.63 -16.01 0.99
CA TYR A 42 -10.82 -16.49 1.68
C TYR A 42 -12.10 -16.22 0.90
N GLN A 43 -13.13 -17.02 1.15
CA GLN A 43 -14.46 -16.84 0.57
C GLN A 43 -15.25 -15.73 1.29
N THR A 44 -14.72 -14.54 1.29
CA THR A 44 -15.28 -13.37 2.00
C THR A 44 -15.10 -12.10 1.20
N GLY A 45 -15.70 -11.03 1.66
CA GLY A 45 -15.56 -9.71 1.08
C GLY A 45 -16.49 -9.45 -0.12
N PRO A 46 -16.49 -8.20 -0.62
CA PRO A 46 -17.42 -7.76 -1.68
C PRO A 46 -17.12 -8.39 -3.05
N ALA A 47 -15.89 -8.84 -3.30
CA ALA A 47 -15.53 -9.52 -4.56
C ALA A 47 -16.11 -10.93 -4.67
N TYR A 48 -16.21 -11.67 -3.57
CA TYR A 48 -16.56 -13.10 -3.53
C TYR A 48 -17.97 -13.30 -4.07
N ARG A 49 -18.83 -13.11 -4.43
CA ARG A 49 -20.15 -13.38 -5.04
C ARG A 49 -20.59 -12.32 -6.02
N SER A 50 -19.68 -11.49 -6.47
CA SER A 50 -19.98 -10.48 -7.45
C SER A 50 -20.24 -11.12 -8.83
N GLN A 51 -21.26 -10.66 -9.53
CA GLN A 51 -21.61 -11.16 -10.86
C GLN A 51 -20.61 -10.74 -11.95
N ILE A 52 -19.80 -9.68 -11.69
CA ILE A 52 -18.77 -9.20 -12.62
C ILE A 52 -17.40 -9.84 -12.37
N ILE A 53 -17.33 -10.81 -11.46
CA ILE A 53 -16.09 -11.46 -11.02
C ILE A 53 -16.24 -12.97 -11.09
N ASP A 54 -15.21 -13.64 -11.58
CA ASP A 54 -14.99 -15.08 -11.38
C ASP A 54 -13.97 -15.20 -10.25
N TYR A 55 -14.48 -15.51 -9.05
CA TYR A 55 -13.67 -15.53 -7.82
C TYR A 55 -13.19 -16.95 -7.49
N THR A 56 -11.88 -17.10 -7.31
CA THR A 56 -11.25 -18.35 -6.88
C THR A 56 -10.54 -18.13 -5.55
N PRO A 57 -11.00 -18.75 -4.45
CA PRO A 57 -10.30 -18.72 -3.18
C PRO A 57 -9.08 -19.62 -3.21
N ASN A 58 -7.94 -19.10 -2.74
CA ASN A 58 -6.71 -19.86 -2.56
C ASN A 58 -5.92 -19.26 -1.40
N VAL A 59 -5.78 -20.00 -0.31
CA VAL A 59 -5.16 -19.52 0.94
C VAL A 59 -3.68 -19.13 0.75
N ASP A 60 -3.01 -19.74 -0.22
CA ASP A 60 -1.59 -19.53 -0.50
C ASP A 60 -1.33 -18.56 -1.67
N ILE A 61 -2.36 -17.88 -2.19
CA ILE A 61 -2.22 -16.98 -3.35
C ILE A 61 -1.29 -15.79 -3.12
N ASP A 62 -1.02 -15.46 -1.88
CA ASP A 62 -0.06 -14.45 -1.46
C ASP A 62 1.37 -14.99 -1.30
N THR A 63 1.64 -16.17 -1.79
CA THR A 63 2.99 -16.72 -1.91
C THR A 63 3.49 -16.66 -3.36
N MET A 64 4.78 -16.36 -3.53
CA MET A 64 5.39 -16.19 -4.86
C MET A 64 5.17 -17.40 -5.78
N PRO A 65 5.43 -18.67 -5.37
CA PRO A 65 5.24 -19.83 -6.26
C PRO A 65 3.80 -20.01 -6.71
N VAL A 66 2.83 -19.88 -5.81
CA VAL A 66 1.40 -20.08 -6.12
C VAL A 66 0.86 -18.98 -7.01
N MET A 67 1.25 -17.74 -6.75
CA MET A 67 0.89 -16.60 -7.60
C MET A 67 1.41 -16.77 -9.02
N ILE A 68 2.70 -17.11 -9.19
CA ILE A 68 3.31 -17.32 -10.50
C ILE A 68 2.65 -18.49 -11.25
N GLU A 69 2.45 -19.63 -10.59
CA GLU A 69 1.77 -20.79 -11.17
C GLU A 69 0.37 -20.43 -11.67
N THR A 70 -0.41 -19.75 -10.82
CA THR A 70 -1.78 -19.33 -11.13
C THR A 70 -1.83 -18.40 -12.34
N VAL A 71 -1.02 -17.34 -12.33
CA VAL A 71 -1.03 -16.32 -13.39
C VAL A 71 -0.50 -16.88 -14.71
N ASN A 72 0.60 -17.64 -14.67
CA ASN A 72 1.17 -18.26 -15.87
C ASN A 72 0.26 -19.36 -16.43
N GLY A 73 -0.45 -20.09 -15.58
CA GLY A 73 -1.45 -21.06 -16.02
C GLY A 73 -2.58 -20.42 -16.84
N ILE A 74 -3.08 -19.26 -16.37
CA ILE A 74 -4.07 -18.47 -17.11
C ILE A 74 -3.50 -17.97 -18.44
N ALA A 75 -2.27 -17.47 -18.41
CA ALA A 75 -1.58 -16.95 -19.60
C ALA A 75 -1.37 -18.02 -20.66
N GLN A 76 -0.97 -19.22 -20.27
CA GLN A 76 -0.79 -20.38 -21.16
C GLN A 76 -2.12 -20.87 -21.76
N ALA A 77 -3.20 -20.85 -20.97
CA ALA A 77 -4.53 -21.21 -21.45
C ALA A 77 -5.13 -20.17 -22.42
N ASN A 78 -4.57 -18.97 -22.47
CA ASN A 78 -5.05 -17.86 -23.30
C ASN A 78 -3.89 -17.19 -24.07
N PRO A 79 -3.20 -17.91 -24.97
CA PRO A 79 -1.98 -17.42 -25.61
C PRO A 79 -2.20 -16.20 -26.51
N ASP A 80 -3.41 -16.03 -27.03
CA ASP A 80 -3.78 -14.92 -27.92
C ASP A 80 -4.26 -13.67 -27.15
N LYS A 81 -4.35 -13.73 -25.83
CA LYS A 81 -4.81 -12.62 -24.98
C LYS A 81 -3.69 -12.07 -24.11
N LYS A 82 -3.78 -10.78 -23.78
CA LYS A 82 -2.97 -10.16 -22.73
C LYS A 82 -3.60 -10.42 -21.36
N ILE A 83 -2.79 -10.81 -20.40
CA ILE A 83 -3.21 -10.94 -19.01
C ILE A 83 -2.80 -9.68 -18.26
N ILE A 84 -3.77 -8.90 -17.81
CA ILE A 84 -3.51 -7.69 -17.04
C ILE A 84 -3.51 -8.07 -15.55
N LEU A 85 -2.33 -8.20 -14.96
CA LEU A 85 -2.14 -8.59 -13.58
C LEU A 85 -2.14 -7.36 -12.68
N MET A 86 -3.07 -7.29 -11.72
CA MET A 86 -3.12 -6.21 -10.74
C MET A 86 -3.27 -6.77 -9.31
N GLY A 87 -2.36 -6.35 -8.42
CA GLY A 87 -2.46 -6.57 -6.98
C GLY A 87 -3.37 -5.51 -6.34
N CYS A 88 -4.30 -5.95 -5.53
CA CYS A 88 -5.23 -5.07 -4.81
C CYS A 88 -4.89 -4.95 -3.31
N GLY A 89 -3.61 -4.98 -2.99
CA GLY A 89 -2.99 -4.80 -1.69
C GLY A 89 -1.48 -4.80 -1.83
N ASP A 90 -0.78 -4.17 -0.89
CA ASP A 90 0.67 -3.89 -0.97
C ASP A 90 1.51 -5.15 -1.18
N ASN A 91 1.20 -6.24 -0.46
CA ASN A 91 1.86 -7.53 -0.61
C ASN A 91 1.69 -8.13 -2.02
N TYR A 92 0.50 -8.03 -2.60
CA TYR A 92 0.24 -8.54 -3.96
C TYR A 92 0.94 -7.70 -5.03
N VAL A 93 1.03 -6.38 -4.82
CA VAL A 93 1.81 -5.48 -5.69
C VAL A 93 3.28 -5.84 -5.62
N ALA A 94 3.82 -6.03 -4.42
CA ALA A 94 5.21 -6.44 -4.20
C ALA A 94 5.53 -7.77 -4.90
N LEU A 95 4.69 -8.79 -4.74
CA LEU A 95 4.85 -10.09 -5.41
C LEU A 95 4.84 -9.97 -6.94
N ALA A 96 3.87 -9.23 -7.49
CA ALA A 96 3.75 -9.05 -8.94
C ALA A 96 4.96 -8.31 -9.52
N ALA A 97 5.45 -7.26 -8.85
CA ALA A 97 6.62 -6.51 -9.28
C ALA A 97 7.91 -7.35 -9.19
N GLN A 98 8.11 -8.10 -8.10
CA GLN A 98 9.25 -9.01 -7.95
C GLN A 98 9.26 -10.09 -9.04
N ALA A 99 8.11 -10.73 -9.31
CA ALA A 99 8.00 -11.75 -10.36
C ALA A 99 8.27 -11.17 -11.74
N GLN A 100 7.83 -9.93 -12.01
CA GLN A 100 8.13 -9.21 -13.24
C GLN A 100 9.62 -8.94 -13.40
N ASP A 101 10.27 -8.39 -12.37
CA ASP A 101 11.71 -8.07 -12.41
C ASP A 101 12.58 -9.33 -12.56
N ALA A 102 12.15 -10.44 -11.95
CA ALA A 102 12.80 -11.73 -12.08
C ALA A 102 12.52 -12.44 -13.43
N GLY A 103 11.69 -11.87 -14.31
CA GLY A 103 11.32 -12.48 -15.58
C GLY A 103 10.55 -13.79 -15.45
N GLN A 104 9.82 -13.98 -14.36
CA GLN A 104 9.09 -15.23 -14.05
C GLN A 104 7.66 -15.24 -14.58
N LEU A 105 7.16 -14.11 -15.06
CA LEU A 105 5.84 -14.02 -15.69
C LEU A 105 5.89 -14.37 -17.17
N ALA A 106 4.85 -15.04 -17.65
CA ALA A 106 4.72 -15.38 -19.06
C ALA A 106 4.69 -14.11 -19.94
N SER A 107 5.15 -14.22 -21.20
CA SER A 107 5.37 -13.08 -22.11
C SER A 107 4.11 -12.28 -22.47
N ASN A 108 2.92 -12.88 -22.31
CA ASN A 108 1.63 -12.21 -22.50
C ASN A 108 1.03 -11.66 -21.22
N VAL A 109 1.72 -11.75 -20.05
CA VAL A 109 1.34 -11.09 -18.81
C VAL A 109 1.88 -9.66 -18.79
N ILE A 110 1.06 -8.73 -18.39
CA ILE A 110 1.39 -7.33 -18.16
C ILE A 110 1.10 -7.02 -16.68
N ALA A 111 2.13 -6.82 -15.89
CA ALA A 111 2.04 -6.28 -14.54
C ALA A 111 2.46 -4.80 -14.61
N PRO A 112 1.53 -3.84 -14.50
CA PRO A 112 1.83 -2.43 -14.75
C PRO A 112 2.41 -1.76 -13.51
N TYR A 113 3.58 -2.23 -13.08
CA TYR A 113 4.27 -1.75 -11.89
C TYR A 113 5.67 -1.23 -12.21
N ALA A 114 6.10 -0.25 -11.43
CA ALA A 114 7.48 0.18 -11.35
C ALA A 114 8.38 -0.99 -10.91
N PRO A 115 9.69 -0.95 -11.19
CA PRO A 115 10.64 -1.94 -10.65
C PRO A 115 10.50 -2.08 -9.14
N TYR A 116 10.59 -3.32 -8.64
CA TYR A 116 10.37 -3.61 -7.21
C TYR A 116 11.27 -2.78 -6.29
N SER A 117 12.53 -2.56 -6.67
CA SER A 117 13.45 -1.71 -5.90
C SER A 117 12.96 -0.25 -5.74
N MET A 118 12.21 0.27 -6.70
CA MET A 118 11.60 1.59 -6.61
C MET A 118 10.36 1.56 -5.72
N LEU A 119 9.54 0.52 -5.83
CA LEU A 119 8.38 0.34 -4.95
C LEU A 119 8.81 0.21 -3.50
N GLU A 120 9.85 -0.58 -3.20
CA GLU A 120 10.40 -0.75 -1.86
C GLU A 120 10.86 0.59 -1.28
N GLN A 121 11.56 1.42 -2.04
CA GLN A 121 11.97 2.76 -1.61
C GLN A 121 10.76 3.66 -1.28
N CYS A 122 9.68 3.56 -2.03
CA CYS A 122 8.48 4.35 -1.78
C CYS A 122 7.60 3.79 -0.65
N GLN A 123 7.69 2.50 -0.36
CA GLN A 123 6.91 1.83 0.70
C GLN A 123 7.57 2.01 2.07
N LYS A 124 8.89 2.00 2.17
CA LYS A 124 9.64 2.26 3.41
C LYS A 124 9.60 3.74 3.75
N LYS A 125 9.02 4.06 4.88
CA LYS A 125 8.70 5.45 5.24
C LYS A 125 9.94 6.31 5.43
N GLU A 126 11.00 5.77 6.05
CA GLU A 126 12.27 6.48 6.24
C GLU A 126 12.90 6.85 4.88
N ILE A 127 12.93 5.92 3.95
CA ILE A 127 13.48 6.16 2.60
C ILE A 127 12.60 7.14 1.83
N PHE A 128 11.27 7.00 1.96
CA PHE A 128 10.34 7.92 1.31
C PHE A 128 10.49 9.36 1.83
N TYR A 129 10.74 9.56 3.13
CA TYR A 129 10.98 10.90 3.66
C TYR A 129 12.30 11.50 3.20
N GLU A 130 13.36 10.70 3.03
CA GLU A 130 14.60 11.15 2.37
C GLU A 130 14.34 11.62 0.92
N LEU A 131 13.50 10.91 0.18
CA LEU A 131 13.06 11.35 -1.15
C LEU A 131 12.25 12.64 -1.09
N CYS A 132 11.36 12.80 -0.12
CA CYS A 132 10.61 14.03 0.10
C CYS A 132 11.54 15.21 0.34
N GLU A 133 12.51 15.06 1.24
CA GLU A 133 13.54 16.09 1.53
C GLU A 133 14.31 16.48 0.27
N LYS A 134 14.84 15.49 -0.43
CA LYS A 134 15.61 15.68 -1.67
C LYS A 134 14.82 16.43 -2.75
N HIS A 135 13.52 16.21 -2.84
CA HIS A 135 12.66 16.80 -3.87
C HIS A 135 11.84 18.01 -3.39
N GLY A 136 12.03 18.44 -2.12
CA GLY A 136 11.34 19.57 -1.53
C GLY A 136 9.84 19.34 -1.32
N VAL A 137 9.44 18.10 -1.08
CA VAL A 137 8.06 17.73 -0.71
C VAL A 137 7.94 17.81 0.81
N PRO A 138 7.03 18.61 1.36
CA PRO A 138 6.84 18.69 2.81
C PRO A 138 6.41 17.34 3.41
N TYR A 139 6.98 17.01 4.56
CA TYR A 139 6.61 15.83 5.37
C TYR A 139 6.69 16.19 6.86
N PRO A 140 6.03 15.43 7.77
CA PRO A 140 6.09 15.70 9.20
C PRO A 140 7.51 15.54 9.74
N HIS A 141 7.88 16.32 10.74
CA HIS A 141 9.15 16.14 11.45
C HIS A 141 9.23 14.69 11.98
N THR A 142 10.32 14.01 11.73
CA THR A 142 10.39 12.55 11.86
C THR A 142 11.68 12.14 12.56
N PHE A 143 11.54 11.21 13.50
CA PHE A 143 12.64 10.50 14.15
C PHE A 143 12.50 9.00 13.87
N THR A 144 13.52 8.37 13.32
CA THR A 144 13.55 6.93 13.07
C THR A 144 14.18 6.22 14.26
N PHE A 145 13.39 5.39 14.94
CA PHE A 145 13.84 4.56 16.04
C PHE A 145 14.18 3.17 15.53
N THR A 146 15.42 2.74 15.71
CA THR A 146 15.89 1.46 15.24
C THR A 146 16.05 0.46 16.40
N MET A 147 16.01 -0.84 16.11
CA MET A 147 16.25 -1.89 17.09
C MET A 147 17.63 -1.76 17.76
N ALA A 148 18.64 -1.21 17.06
CA ALA A 148 19.97 -0.96 17.60
C ALA A 148 20.02 0.09 18.71
N MET A 149 18.95 0.88 18.88
CA MET A 149 18.80 1.88 19.95
C MET A 149 18.28 1.30 21.27
N LEU A 150 17.91 0.02 21.28
CA LEU A 150 17.54 -0.70 22.49
C LEU A 150 18.78 -1.08 23.31
N ASN A 151 18.65 -1.03 24.64
CA ASN A 151 19.64 -1.58 25.54
C ASN A 151 19.58 -3.13 25.60
N ALA A 152 20.45 -3.74 26.37
CA ALA A 152 20.51 -5.20 26.54
C ALA A 152 19.23 -5.80 27.18
N GLN A 153 18.37 -4.99 27.77
CA GLN A 153 17.09 -5.38 28.37
C GLN A 153 15.91 -5.21 27.39
N GLY A 154 16.18 -4.73 26.16
CA GLY A 154 15.13 -4.46 25.17
C GLY A 154 14.35 -3.16 25.40
N GLU A 155 14.97 -2.19 26.07
CA GLU A 155 14.36 -0.92 26.45
C GLU A 155 15.06 0.25 25.73
N ALA A 156 14.29 1.29 25.38
CA ALA A 156 14.83 2.54 24.87
C ALA A 156 15.50 3.32 26.01
N SER A 157 16.76 3.76 25.83
CA SER A 157 17.43 4.56 26.84
C SER A 157 16.94 6.00 26.86
N ALA A 158 17.11 6.68 28.01
CA ALA A 158 16.75 8.08 28.14
C ALA A 158 17.47 8.97 27.14
N GLU A 159 18.77 8.69 26.91
CA GLU A 159 19.59 9.45 25.97
C GLU A 159 19.12 9.32 24.51
N VAL A 160 18.52 8.19 24.14
CA VAL A 160 17.93 8.01 22.81
C VAL A 160 16.62 8.76 22.70
N LEU A 161 15.74 8.63 23.69
CA LEU A 161 14.44 9.30 23.67
C LEU A 161 14.56 10.82 23.77
N ASP A 162 15.62 11.33 24.41
CA ASP A 162 15.91 12.77 24.52
C ASP A 162 16.40 13.38 23.19
N GLN A 163 16.70 12.57 22.17
CA GLN A 163 17.02 13.05 20.82
C GLN A 163 15.77 13.39 20.00
N ILE A 164 14.58 12.98 20.46
CA ILE A 164 13.32 13.34 19.81
C ILE A 164 13.02 14.80 20.16
N ASP A 165 13.06 15.66 19.15
CA ASP A 165 13.00 17.12 19.31
C ASP A 165 11.62 17.74 19.01
N PHE A 166 10.57 16.91 19.00
CA PHE A 166 9.18 17.36 18.87
C PHE A 166 8.30 16.88 20.03
N PRO A 167 7.21 17.61 20.35
CA PRO A 167 6.43 17.38 21.57
C PRO A 167 5.49 16.18 21.50
N PHE A 168 5.01 15.74 22.65
CA PHE A 168 3.81 14.92 22.78
C PHE A 168 2.53 15.75 22.59
N PRO A 169 1.41 15.20 22.10
CA PRO A 169 1.31 13.83 21.58
C PRO A 169 2.03 13.69 20.24
N MET A 170 2.62 12.52 19.99
CA MET A 170 3.29 12.20 18.73
C MET A 170 2.68 10.95 18.09
N ILE A 171 2.98 10.73 16.83
CA ILE A 171 2.52 9.54 16.11
C ILE A 171 3.67 8.53 16.03
N LEU A 172 3.40 7.29 16.44
CA LEU A 172 4.30 6.15 16.21
C LEU A 172 3.66 5.18 15.22
N LYS A 173 4.43 4.76 14.23
CA LYS A 173 4.01 3.78 13.22
C LYS A 173 5.18 2.92 12.75
N PRO A 174 4.95 1.70 12.23
CA PRO A 174 6.03 0.90 11.67
C PRO A 174 6.55 1.52 10.37
N SER A 175 7.82 1.29 10.07
CA SER A 175 8.40 1.61 8.76
C SER A 175 7.82 0.67 7.70
N ASP A 176 7.93 -0.65 7.89
CA ASP A 176 7.37 -1.67 7.01
C ASP A 176 5.98 -2.13 7.48
N GLY A 177 4.96 -1.78 6.69
CA GLY A 177 3.57 -2.15 6.97
C GLY A 177 3.24 -3.62 6.67
N ILE A 178 4.04 -4.30 5.84
CA ILE A 178 3.83 -5.73 5.53
C ILE A 178 4.32 -6.56 6.70
N MET A 179 5.59 -6.38 7.08
CA MET A 179 6.20 -7.07 8.21
C MET A 179 5.44 -6.81 9.52
N TRP A 180 4.85 -5.62 9.66
CA TRP A 180 4.08 -5.24 10.84
C TRP A 180 2.96 -6.23 11.18
N TRP A 181 2.21 -6.67 10.17
CA TRP A 181 1.08 -7.58 10.37
C TRP A 181 1.48 -9.06 10.42
N GLU A 182 2.75 -9.38 10.21
CA GLU A 182 3.31 -10.72 10.42
C GLU A 182 3.68 -10.96 11.89
N HIS A 183 3.80 -9.90 12.71
CA HIS A 183 4.20 -9.93 14.11
C HIS A 183 3.10 -9.37 15.01
N GLU A 184 2.02 -10.16 15.19
CA GLU A 184 0.86 -9.72 15.98
C GLU A 184 1.16 -9.71 17.49
N PHE A 185 0.65 -8.70 18.20
CA PHE A 185 0.68 -8.58 19.65
C PHE A 185 -0.58 -7.92 20.20
N GLU A 186 -0.86 -8.10 21.49
CA GLU A 186 -2.04 -7.50 22.13
C GLU A 186 -1.97 -5.97 22.12
N GLY A 187 -3.04 -5.35 21.68
CA GLY A 187 -3.10 -3.87 21.55
C GLY A 187 -2.46 -3.29 20.29
N GLN A 188 -2.06 -4.14 19.33
CA GLN A 188 -1.48 -3.70 18.07
C GLN A 188 -2.46 -2.79 17.30
N LYS A 189 -1.93 -1.67 16.82
CA LYS A 189 -2.63 -0.69 15.96
C LYS A 189 -1.80 -0.42 14.71
N LYS A 190 -2.44 0.07 13.67
CA LYS A 190 -1.75 0.54 12.45
C LYS A 190 -0.87 1.77 12.72
N ALA A 191 -1.31 2.63 13.63
CA ALA A 191 -0.57 3.79 14.13
C ALA A 191 -1.03 4.10 15.55
N TYR A 192 -0.14 4.65 16.36
CA TYR A 192 -0.39 5.06 17.74
C TYR A 192 -0.29 6.58 17.84
N GLU A 193 -1.26 7.21 18.48
CA GLU A 193 -1.10 8.56 19.02
C GLU A 193 -0.57 8.40 20.45
N ILE A 194 0.70 8.72 20.66
CA ILE A 194 1.43 8.54 21.90
C ILE A 194 1.28 9.81 22.73
N ALA A 195 0.66 9.70 23.90
CA ALA A 195 0.35 10.83 24.75
C ALA A 195 1.54 11.32 25.57
N ASP A 196 2.43 10.41 25.98
CA ASP A 196 3.56 10.73 26.84
C ASP A 196 4.71 9.70 26.68
N ARG A 197 5.81 9.97 27.39
CA ARG A 197 7.03 9.15 27.36
C ARG A 197 6.81 7.73 27.88
N ALA A 198 5.99 7.56 28.91
CA ALA A 198 5.75 6.24 29.49
C ALA A 198 5.00 5.32 28.52
N GLU A 199 4.02 5.86 27.80
CA GLU A 199 3.34 5.14 26.72
C GLU A 199 4.30 4.82 25.58
N LEU A 200 5.17 5.74 25.18
CA LEU A 200 6.18 5.51 24.15
C LEU A 200 7.09 4.33 24.49
N GLU A 201 7.65 4.33 25.71
CA GLU A 201 8.53 3.26 26.19
C GLU A 201 7.82 1.90 26.23
N GLN A 202 6.53 1.90 26.62
CA GLN A 202 5.75 0.66 26.64
C GLN A 202 5.49 0.12 25.24
N VAL A 203 5.06 0.98 24.32
CA VAL A 203 4.76 0.54 22.93
C VAL A 203 6.03 0.05 22.23
N ILE A 204 7.17 0.71 22.41
CA ILE A 204 8.46 0.24 21.86
C ILE A 204 8.81 -1.15 22.39
N ARG A 205 8.65 -1.41 23.69
CA ARG A 205 8.89 -2.73 24.29
C ARG A 205 7.98 -3.79 23.68
N ASP A 206 6.67 -3.52 23.61
CA ASP A 206 5.68 -4.48 23.11
C ASP A 206 5.94 -4.83 21.65
N VAL A 207 6.27 -3.84 20.84
CA VAL A 207 6.60 -4.03 19.42
C VAL A 207 7.81 -4.94 19.26
N TYR A 208 8.94 -4.61 19.86
CA TYR A 208 10.15 -5.42 19.66
C TYR A 208 10.10 -6.77 20.38
N ALA A 209 9.31 -6.89 21.45
CA ALA A 209 9.03 -8.18 22.10
C ALA A 209 8.19 -9.12 21.22
N SER A 210 7.41 -8.61 20.27
CA SER A 210 6.64 -9.42 19.30
C SER A 210 7.52 -10.10 18.25
N GLY A 211 8.78 -9.68 18.13
CA GLY A 211 9.71 -10.15 17.09
C GLY A 211 9.77 -9.27 15.87
N TYR A 212 9.07 -8.12 15.85
CA TYR A 212 9.25 -7.10 14.82
C TYR A 212 10.70 -6.60 14.84
N THR A 213 11.37 -6.52 13.69
CA THR A 213 12.81 -6.22 13.60
C THR A 213 13.14 -5.00 12.78
N ASP A 214 12.16 -4.40 12.11
CA ASP A 214 12.35 -3.19 11.31
C ASP A 214 12.17 -1.92 12.17
N ASP A 215 12.33 -0.77 11.56
CA ASP A 215 12.35 0.52 12.22
C ASP A 215 10.95 1.01 12.61
N LEU A 216 10.89 1.82 13.66
CA LEU A 216 9.71 2.56 14.05
C LEU A 216 9.87 4.04 13.67
N ILE A 217 8.83 4.60 13.10
CA ILE A 217 8.75 6.00 12.71
C ILE A 217 7.99 6.79 13.76
N LEU A 218 8.67 7.68 14.44
CA LEU A 218 8.09 8.67 15.35
C LEU A 218 7.93 9.98 14.60
N GLN A 219 6.76 10.58 14.67
CA GLN A 219 6.48 11.81 13.92
C GLN A 219 5.79 12.85 14.79
N ASP A 220 6.11 14.11 14.52
CA ASP A 220 5.31 15.22 14.98
C ASP A 220 3.85 15.05 14.51
N ARG A 221 2.92 15.28 15.42
CA ARG A 221 1.51 15.18 15.12
C ARG A 221 1.06 16.37 14.27
N VAL A 222 0.77 16.12 13.01
CA VAL A 222 0.17 17.15 12.15
C VAL A 222 -1.19 17.55 12.71
N PRO A 223 -1.42 18.86 13.02
CA PRO A 223 -2.69 19.30 13.58
C PRO A 223 -3.82 19.22 12.56
N GLY A 224 -5.03 18.98 13.04
CA GLY A 224 -6.24 18.91 12.22
C GLY A 224 -7.07 17.67 12.51
N ASN A 225 -8.18 17.56 11.82
CA ASN A 225 -9.10 16.43 11.83
C ASN A 225 -9.12 15.78 10.43
N ASP A 226 -10.05 14.85 10.20
CA ASP A 226 -10.22 14.12 8.94
C ASP A 226 -10.28 15.06 7.71
N GLU A 227 -10.89 16.23 7.85
CA GLU A 227 -11.06 17.21 6.76
C GLU A 227 -9.73 17.78 6.22
N TYR A 228 -8.65 17.68 6.98
CA TYR A 228 -7.31 18.11 6.53
C TYR A 228 -6.58 17.04 5.74
N MET A 229 -7.06 15.80 5.78
CA MET A 229 -6.46 14.69 5.05
C MET A 229 -6.70 14.80 3.54
N ARG A 230 -5.68 14.44 2.80
CA ARG A 230 -5.71 14.39 1.33
C ARG A 230 -5.15 13.06 0.85
N VAL A 231 -5.76 12.54 -0.21
CA VAL A 231 -5.26 11.37 -0.92
C VAL A 231 -5.07 11.70 -2.39
N LEU A 232 -3.88 11.45 -2.90
CA LEU A 232 -3.57 11.70 -4.29
C LEU A 232 -3.36 10.36 -5.01
N THR A 233 -4.14 10.14 -6.05
CA THR A 233 -3.98 9.02 -6.98
C THR A 233 -3.38 9.53 -8.27
N SER A 234 -2.39 8.83 -8.79
CA SER A 234 -1.75 9.20 -10.05
C SER A 234 -1.53 7.97 -10.93
N TYR A 235 -1.42 8.23 -12.23
CA TYR A 235 -0.96 7.26 -13.21
C TYR A 235 0.20 7.86 -14.01
N SER A 236 1.31 7.14 -14.06
CA SER A 236 2.46 7.45 -14.90
C SER A 236 2.54 6.46 -16.07
N ASP A 237 2.95 6.94 -17.24
CA ASP A 237 3.19 6.07 -18.38
C ASP A 237 4.59 5.41 -18.32
N ARG A 238 4.86 4.50 -19.25
CA ARG A 238 6.15 3.77 -19.33
C ARG A 238 7.39 4.65 -19.53
N ASN A 239 7.22 5.94 -19.77
CA ASN A 239 8.31 6.92 -19.88
C ASN A 239 8.49 7.71 -18.57
N GLY A 240 7.78 7.33 -17.50
CA GLY A 240 7.79 8.05 -16.23
C GLY A 240 7.09 9.41 -16.29
N LYS A 241 6.14 9.59 -17.24
CA LYS A 241 5.35 10.81 -17.31
C LYS A 241 3.99 10.62 -16.65
N VAL A 242 3.67 11.51 -15.73
CA VAL A 242 2.38 11.53 -15.05
C VAL A 242 1.29 11.98 -16.03
N ARG A 243 0.36 11.09 -16.35
CA ARG A 243 -0.73 11.29 -17.31
C ARG A 243 -2.08 11.60 -16.67
N MET A 244 -2.27 11.14 -15.45
CA MET A 244 -3.50 11.39 -14.69
C MET A 244 -3.13 11.66 -13.24
N MET A 245 -3.83 12.58 -12.63
CA MET A 245 -3.81 12.81 -11.19
C MET A 245 -5.22 13.14 -10.71
N CYS A 246 -5.57 12.62 -9.55
CA CYS A 246 -6.82 12.93 -8.87
C CYS A 246 -6.50 13.14 -7.39
N LEU A 247 -6.74 14.35 -6.89
CA LEU A 247 -6.61 14.66 -5.47
C LEU A 247 -7.97 14.54 -4.80
N GLY A 248 -8.05 13.72 -3.78
CA GLY A 248 -9.22 13.54 -2.94
C GLY A 248 -9.09 14.34 -1.64
N HIS A 249 -10.15 15.06 -1.30
CA HIS A 249 -10.36 15.65 0.01
C HIS A 249 -11.13 14.64 0.87
N VAL A 250 -10.57 14.26 2.00
CA VAL A 250 -11.18 13.29 2.90
C VAL A 250 -12.26 14.00 3.73
N LEU A 251 -13.47 13.45 3.70
CA LEU A 251 -14.60 13.92 4.51
C LEU A 251 -14.77 13.05 5.77
N LEU A 252 -14.31 11.81 5.72
CA LEU A 252 -14.37 10.85 6.82
C LEU A 252 -13.26 9.82 6.66
N GLU A 253 -12.52 9.57 7.72
CA GLU A 253 -11.58 8.47 7.85
C GLU A 253 -12.20 7.23 8.46
N GLU A 254 -11.53 6.09 8.33
CA GLU A 254 -11.85 4.86 9.02
C GLU A 254 -11.29 4.96 10.47
N HIS A 255 -12.17 4.87 11.46
CA HIS A 255 -11.81 5.03 12.87
C HIS A 255 -11.59 3.70 13.60
N GLN A 256 -11.73 2.57 12.92
CA GLN A 256 -11.41 1.29 13.54
C GLN A 256 -9.89 1.07 13.64
N PRO A 257 -9.40 0.36 14.66
CA PRO A 257 -7.95 0.22 14.91
C PRO A 257 -7.13 -0.29 13.72
N HIS A 258 -7.71 -1.15 12.88
CA HIS A 258 -7.06 -1.68 11.67
C HIS A 258 -7.16 -0.74 10.46
N GLY A 259 -8.07 0.22 10.50
CA GLY A 259 -8.41 1.11 9.40
C GLY A 259 -7.86 2.52 9.54
N VAL A 260 -7.36 2.91 10.69
CA VAL A 260 -6.87 4.27 10.94
C VAL A 260 -5.90 4.73 9.84
N GLY A 261 -6.17 5.93 9.30
CA GLY A 261 -5.42 6.51 8.18
C GLY A 261 -5.87 6.04 6.79
N ASN A 262 -6.92 5.20 6.70
CA ASN A 262 -7.64 4.98 5.44
C ASN A 262 -8.87 5.89 5.39
N HIS A 263 -9.29 6.27 4.18
CA HIS A 263 -10.45 7.13 3.99
C HIS A 263 -11.68 6.32 3.66
N ALA A 264 -12.76 6.60 4.38
CA ALA A 264 -14.07 5.99 4.17
C ALA A 264 -14.94 6.82 3.19
N CYS A 265 -14.75 8.15 3.17
CA CYS A 265 -15.44 9.03 2.26
C CYS A 265 -14.52 10.14 1.76
N ILE A 266 -14.43 10.29 0.45
CA ILE A 266 -13.62 11.32 -0.22
C ILE A 266 -14.41 12.00 -1.35
N ILE A 267 -14.09 13.28 -1.60
CA ILE A 267 -14.53 14.00 -2.79
C ILE A 267 -13.31 14.50 -3.56
N THR A 268 -13.43 14.66 -4.85
CA THR A 268 -12.36 15.26 -5.67
C THR A 268 -12.28 16.75 -5.40
N GLU A 269 -11.09 17.23 -5.04
CA GLU A 269 -10.80 18.64 -4.81
C GLU A 269 -9.40 18.97 -5.33
N PRO A 270 -9.25 19.67 -6.45
CA PRO A 270 -7.94 19.97 -7.03
C PRO A 270 -7.17 20.97 -6.16
N ASN A 271 -5.86 20.77 -6.10
CA ASN A 271 -4.88 21.70 -5.54
C ASN A 271 -3.61 21.65 -6.40
N ASP A 272 -3.42 22.68 -7.24
CA ASP A 272 -2.38 22.70 -8.25
C ASP A 272 -0.97 22.71 -7.65
N GLU A 273 -0.78 23.35 -6.50
CA GLU A 273 0.52 23.40 -5.80
C GLU A 273 0.92 22.02 -5.30
N LEU A 274 0.04 21.35 -4.53
CA LEU A 274 0.27 20.00 -4.02
C LEU A 274 0.44 18.98 -5.14
N MET A 275 -0.46 19.01 -6.12
CA MET A 275 -0.41 18.10 -7.27
C MET A 275 0.85 18.33 -8.11
N GLY A 276 1.30 19.60 -8.25
CA GLY A 276 2.52 19.96 -8.96
C GLY A 276 3.78 19.43 -8.28
N GLY A 277 3.86 19.53 -6.95
CA GLY A 277 4.97 19.00 -6.16
C GLY A 277 5.11 17.48 -6.31
N VAL A 278 3.99 16.75 -6.13
CA VAL A 278 3.98 15.29 -6.28
C VAL A 278 4.26 14.86 -7.72
N ARG A 279 3.72 15.57 -8.72
CA ARG A 279 4.04 15.32 -10.14
C ARG A 279 5.54 15.38 -10.39
N LYS A 280 6.19 16.43 -9.88
CA LYS A 280 7.63 16.61 -10.03
C LYS A 280 8.40 15.46 -9.38
N LEU A 281 8.05 15.07 -8.16
CA LEU A 281 8.67 13.93 -7.48
C LEU A 281 8.56 12.65 -8.32
N LEU A 282 7.37 12.29 -8.77
CA LEU A 282 7.15 11.07 -9.56
C LEU A 282 7.88 11.08 -10.90
N GLU A 283 7.89 12.22 -11.61
CA GLU A 283 8.60 12.35 -12.88
C GLU A 283 10.13 12.38 -12.72
N ASP A 284 10.65 12.97 -11.65
CA ASP A 284 12.08 12.97 -11.32
C ASP A 284 12.56 11.55 -10.96
N LEU A 285 11.73 10.77 -10.27
CA LEU A 285 11.98 9.34 -9.98
C LEU A 285 11.79 8.45 -11.21
N LYS A 286 11.16 8.95 -12.29
CA LYS A 286 10.68 8.15 -13.42
C LYS A 286 9.79 6.98 -12.95
N PHE A 287 8.93 7.26 -12.00
CA PHE A 287 7.98 6.28 -11.48
C PHE A 287 7.03 5.84 -12.59
N THR A 288 6.95 4.52 -12.86
CA THR A 288 6.20 3.96 -14.01
C THR A 288 5.12 2.97 -13.57
#